data_648aab13a809bfbde86e3205213bf3e3
#
_entry.id   648aab13a809bfbde86e3205213bf3e3
#
_cell.length_a   1.000
_cell.length_b   1.000
_cell.length_c   1.000
_cell.angle_alpha   90.00
_cell.angle_beta   90.00
_cell.angle_gamma   90.00
#
_symmetry.space_group_name_H-M   'P 1'
#
loop_
_entity.id
_entity.type
_entity.pdbx_description
1 polymer ?
#
loop_
_entity_poly.entity_id
_entity_poly.type
_entity_poly.pdbx_seq_one_letter_code
_entity_poly.pdbx_strand_id
1 'polypeptide(L)'
;MKGVPIDESLCAYLKEYRRGQENAASSKELEAAFHVGGTELRRVVNRLCCDGHPICSADSGYFYAARRLEVRATVAQLTGRISKIAAAAKGLLQSYEETEG
;
A
#
# COMPACT_ATOMS: atom_id res chain seq x y z
N MET A 1 -18.88 14.71 -19.03
CA MET A 1 -18.53 13.33 -19.15
C MET A 1 -17.81 12.82 -17.91
N LYS A 2 -18.06 11.61 -17.56
CA LYS A 2 -17.38 11.04 -16.43
C LYS A 2 -15.95 10.70 -16.73
N GLY A 3 -15.06 11.04 -15.85
CA GLY A 3 -13.69 10.68 -16.00
C GLY A 3 -13.46 9.19 -15.75
N VAL A 4 -12.26 8.76 -16.03
CA VAL A 4 -11.80 7.41 -15.71
C VAL A 4 -11.76 7.27 -14.21
N PRO A 5 -12.16 6.12 -13.65
CA PRO A 5 -12.04 5.91 -12.20
C PRO A 5 -10.60 6.14 -11.73
N ILE A 6 -10.48 6.67 -10.53
CA ILE A 6 -9.16 7.00 -9.99
C ILE A 6 -8.26 5.77 -9.92
N ASP A 7 -8.82 4.59 -9.66
CA ASP A 7 -8.07 3.34 -9.61
C ASP A 7 -7.33 3.10 -10.92
N GLU A 8 -8.03 3.22 -12.04
CA GLU A 8 -7.43 3.01 -13.35
C GLU A 8 -6.41 4.08 -13.69
N SER A 9 -6.74 5.34 -13.37
CA SER A 9 -5.85 6.47 -13.64
C SER A 9 -4.56 6.35 -12.85
N LEU A 10 -4.66 6.02 -11.58
CA LEU A 10 -3.50 5.88 -10.71
C LEU A 10 -2.63 4.71 -11.17
N CYS A 11 -3.25 3.57 -11.46
CA CYS A 11 -2.53 2.39 -11.91
C CYS A 11 -1.76 2.68 -13.21
N ALA A 12 -2.42 3.31 -14.17
CA ALA A 12 -1.80 3.66 -15.45
C ALA A 12 -0.64 4.63 -15.25
N TYR A 13 -0.83 5.64 -14.40
CA TYR A 13 0.21 6.62 -14.12
C TYR A 13 1.45 5.96 -13.50
N LEU A 14 1.26 5.12 -12.50
CA LEU A 14 2.37 4.45 -11.84
C LEU A 14 3.08 3.50 -12.80
N LYS A 15 2.33 2.78 -13.60
CA LYS A 15 2.89 1.84 -14.56
C LYS A 15 3.71 2.55 -15.64
N GLU A 16 3.25 3.72 -16.07
CA GLU A 16 3.90 4.46 -17.16
C GLU A 16 5.06 5.32 -16.68
N TYR A 17 4.90 6.01 -15.56
CA TYR A 17 5.86 7.02 -15.13
C TYR A 17 6.61 6.69 -13.84
N ARG A 18 6.11 5.77 -13.05
CA ARG A 18 6.70 5.46 -11.74
C ARG A 18 7.01 3.98 -11.62
N ARG A 19 7.74 3.49 -12.58
CA ARG A 19 8.11 2.08 -12.62
C ARG A 19 9.48 1.90 -11.97
N GLY A 20 9.54 1.03 -10.96
CA GLY A 20 10.75 0.80 -10.21
C GLY A 20 10.88 1.72 -9.02
N GLN A 21 11.58 1.25 -7.99
CA GLN A 21 11.71 1.99 -6.74
C GLN A 21 12.37 3.35 -6.93
N GLU A 22 13.30 3.45 -7.85
CA GLU A 22 14.01 4.70 -8.12
C GLU A 22 13.10 5.78 -8.70
N ASN A 23 11.95 5.39 -9.20
CA ASN A 23 10.98 6.33 -9.77
C ASN A 23 9.74 6.50 -8.90
N ALA A 24 9.79 6.08 -7.65
CA ALA A 24 8.64 6.16 -6.76
C ALA A 24 8.13 7.58 -6.59
N ALA A 25 6.82 7.72 -6.47
CA ALA A 25 6.17 9.00 -6.22
C ALA A 25 5.73 9.05 -4.77
N SER A 26 5.99 10.15 -4.09
CA SER A 26 5.58 10.29 -2.70
C SER A 26 4.06 10.34 -2.59
N SER A 27 3.55 10.02 -1.40
CA SER A 27 2.13 10.10 -1.13
C SER A 27 1.60 11.51 -1.41
N LYS A 28 2.34 12.53 -0.99
CA LYS A 28 1.94 13.93 -1.19
C LYS A 28 1.85 14.29 -2.66
N GLU A 29 2.79 13.81 -3.46
CA GLU A 29 2.76 14.05 -4.91
C GLU A 29 1.52 13.45 -5.54
N LEU A 30 1.18 12.22 -5.16
CA LEU A 30 0.02 11.53 -5.70
C LEU A 30 -1.27 12.15 -5.21
N GLU A 31 -1.33 12.57 -3.94
CA GLU A 31 -2.49 13.25 -3.39
C GLU A 31 -2.79 14.53 -4.18
N ALA A 32 -1.76 15.30 -4.46
CA ALA A 32 -1.92 16.54 -5.22
C ALA A 32 -2.29 16.26 -6.68
N ALA A 33 -1.65 15.26 -7.29
CA ALA A 33 -1.89 14.94 -8.70
C ALA A 33 -3.30 14.44 -8.94
N PHE A 34 -3.85 13.66 -8.02
CA PHE A 34 -5.16 13.03 -8.18
C PHE A 34 -6.25 13.67 -7.33
N HIS A 35 -5.91 14.74 -6.61
CA HIS A 35 -6.87 15.51 -5.78
C HIS A 35 -7.59 14.64 -4.77
N VAL A 36 -6.83 13.80 -4.06
CA VAL A 36 -7.38 12.92 -3.02
C VAL A 36 -6.56 13.06 -1.75
N GLY A 37 -7.15 12.68 -0.64
CA GLY A 37 -6.42 12.64 0.63
C GLY A 37 -5.64 11.35 0.77
N GLY A 38 -4.77 11.30 1.77
CA GLY A 38 -3.92 10.13 2.01
C GLY A 38 -4.71 8.86 2.29
N THR A 39 -5.82 8.98 3.01
CA THR A 39 -6.66 7.81 3.32
C THR A 39 -7.27 7.22 2.06
N GLU A 40 -7.78 8.08 1.19
CA GLU A 40 -8.37 7.61 -0.07
C GLU A 40 -7.31 7.02 -0.98
N LEU A 41 -6.15 7.65 -1.04
CA LEU A 41 -5.03 7.13 -1.82
C LEU A 41 -4.66 5.72 -1.36
N ARG A 42 -4.59 5.52 -0.05
CA ARG A 42 -4.24 4.22 0.52
C ARG A 42 -5.28 3.17 0.15
N ARG A 43 -6.56 3.55 0.17
CA ARG A 43 -7.63 2.63 -0.21
C ARG A 43 -7.53 2.22 -1.67
N VAL A 44 -7.23 3.18 -2.54
CA VAL A 44 -7.08 2.90 -3.97
C VAL A 44 -5.91 1.95 -4.19
N VAL A 45 -4.77 2.20 -3.54
CA VAL A 45 -3.60 1.33 -3.67
C VAL A 45 -3.94 -0.09 -3.19
N ASN A 46 -4.65 -0.21 -2.07
CA ASN A 46 -5.05 -1.52 -1.55
C ASN A 46 -5.95 -2.26 -2.54
N ARG A 47 -6.91 -1.57 -3.13
CA ARG A 47 -7.80 -2.20 -4.13
C ARG A 47 -7.01 -2.70 -5.32
N LEU A 48 -6.08 -1.89 -5.81
CA LEU A 48 -5.25 -2.27 -6.96
C LEU A 48 -4.39 -3.49 -6.63
N CYS A 49 -3.82 -3.53 -5.45
CA CYS A 49 -3.03 -4.69 -5.03
C CYS A 49 -3.88 -5.94 -4.92
N CYS A 50 -5.09 -5.81 -4.40
CA CYS A 50 -6.02 -6.95 -4.31
C CYS A 50 -6.46 -7.45 -5.68
N ASP A 51 -6.50 -6.55 -6.66
CA ASP A 51 -6.85 -6.91 -8.03
C ASP A 51 -5.67 -7.50 -8.81
N GLY A 52 -4.51 -7.61 -8.19
CA GLY A 52 -3.36 -8.25 -8.81
C GLY A 52 -2.37 -7.30 -9.46
N HIS A 53 -2.53 -5.99 -9.27
CA HIS A 53 -1.58 -5.03 -9.81
C HIS A 53 -0.39 -4.90 -8.86
N PRO A 54 0.86 -5.00 -9.36
CA PRO A 54 2.03 -4.98 -8.50
C PRO A 54 2.42 -3.54 -8.10
N ILE A 55 1.59 -2.93 -7.26
CA ILE A 55 1.89 -1.61 -6.71
C ILE A 55 2.69 -1.81 -5.44
N CYS A 56 3.88 -1.24 -5.39
CA CYS A 56 4.80 -1.39 -4.28
C CYS A 56 4.88 -0.10 -3.48
N SER A 57 5.35 -0.20 -2.25
CA SER A 57 5.59 0.96 -1.41
C SER A 57 6.94 0.85 -0.74
N ALA A 58 7.57 2.00 -0.57
CA ALA A 58 8.85 2.10 0.11
C ALA A 58 8.89 3.45 0.82
N ASP A 59 9.98 3.75 1.49
CA ASP A 59 10.14 5.05 2.17
C ASP A 59 10.00 6.21 1.19
N SER A 60 10.40 5.99 -0.07
CA SER A 60 10.33 7.03 -1.09
C SER A 60 8.93 7.22 -1.67
N GLY A 61 8.00 6.30 -1.41
CA GLY A 61 6.63 6.43 -1.90
C GLY A 61 6.13 5.18 -2.59
N TYR A 62 5.20 5.38 -3.53
CA TYR A 62 4.58 4.29 -4.27
C TYR A 62 5.17 4.18 -5.67
N PHE A 63 5.22 2.95 -6.19
CA PHE A 63 5.73 2.72 -7.54
C PHE A 63 5.14 1.42 -8.09
N TYR A 64 5.17 1.28 -9.42
CA TYR A 64 4.78 0.05 -10.09
C TYR A 64 6.02 -0.82 -10.19
N ALA A 65 5.94 -2.07 -9.77
CA ALA A 65 7.11 -2.94 -9.73
C ALA A 65 7.73 -3.12 -11.10
N ALA A 66 9.04 -2.96 -11.17
CA ALA A 66 9.83 -3.27 -12.36
C ALA A 66 10.54 -4.61 -12.20
N ARG A 67 10.70 -5.07 -10.96
CA ARG A 67 11.44 -6.28 -10.66
C ARG A 67 10.70 -7.12 -9.62
N ARG A 68 10.90 -8.43 -9.71
CA ARG A 68 10.28 -9.36 -8.77
C ARG A 68 10.71 -9.11 -7.32
N LEU A 69 11.97 -8.71 -7.13
CA LEU A 69 12.47 -8.41 -5.79
C LEU A 69 11.73 -7.26 -5.11
N GLU A 70 11.26 -6.29 -5.90
CA GLU A 70 10.52 -5.16 -5.36
C GLU A 70 9.18 -5.63 -4.78
N VAL A 71 8.51 -6.53 -5.48
CA VAL A 71 7.25 -7.11 -5.00
C VAL A 71 7.50 -7.88 -3.72
N ARG A 72 8.55 -8.69 -3.69
CA ARG A 72 8.88 -9.47 -2.50
C ARG A 72 9.17 -8.59 -1.30
N ALA A 73 9.88 -7.49 -1.50
CA ALA A 73 10.19 -6.56 -0.42
C ALA A 73 8.93 -5.94 0.15
N THR A 74 7.99 -5.54 -0.71
CA THR A 74 6.73 -4.97 -0.27
C THR A 74 5.89 -6.00 0.49
N VAL A 75 5.83 -7.23 -0.02
CA VAL A 75 5.10 -8.31 0.65
C VAL A 75 5.70 -8.57 2.03
N ALA A 76 7.02 -8.56 2.14
CA ALA A 76 7.69 -8.77 3.43
C ALA A 76 7.31 -7.69 4.43
N GLN A 77 7.23 -6.42 4.00
CA GLN A 77 6.80 -5.33 4.86
C GLN A 77 5.37 -5.53 5.36
N LEU A 78 4.46 -5.88 4.45
CA LEU A 78 3.06 -6.09 4.80
C LEU A 78 2.90 -7.27 5.74
N THR A 79 3.61 -8.36 5.47
CA THR A 79 3.58 -9.54 6.32
C THR A 79 4.11 -9.21 7.71
N GLY A 80 5.17 -8.41 7.79
CA GLY A 80 5.71 -7.97 9.07
C GLY A 80 4.71 -7.19 9.89
N ARG A 81 3.96 -6.30 9.27
CA ARG A 81 2.91 -5.53 9.94
C ARG A 81 1.81 -6.44 10.48
N ILE A 82 1.37 -7.39 9.67
CA ILE A 82 0.34 -8.33 10.07
C ILE A 82 0.81 -9.13 11.28
N SER A 83 2.05 -9.60 11.27
CA SER A 83 2.62 -10.36 12.38
C SER A 83 2.63 -9.54 13.67
N LYS A 84 3.00 -8.27 13.58
CA LYS A 84 3.03 -7.39 14.76
C LYS A 84 1.63 -7.15 15.31
N ILE A 85 0.67 -6.93 14.44
CA ILE A 85 -0.72 -6.71 14.85
C ILE A 85 -1.28 -7.97 15.50
N ALA A 86 -1.01 -9.14 14.93
CA ALA A 86 -1.47 -10.41 15.48
C ALA A 86 -0.87 -10.66 16.86
N ALA A 87 0.41 -10.34 17.04
CA ALA A 87 1.07 -10.51 18.33
C ALA A 87 0.46 -9.59 19.39
N ALA A 88 0.15 -8.35 19.02
CA ALA A 88 -0.48 -7.41 19.95
C ALA A 88 -1.88 -7.87 20.34
N ALA A 89 -2.67 -8.37 19.39
CA ALA A 89 -4.00 -8.87 19.67
C ALA A 89 -3.96 -10.07 20.59
N LYS A 90 -3.02 -10.98 20.35
CA LYS A 90 -2.85 -12.15 21.22
C LYS A 90 -2.46 -11.74 22.63
N GLY A 91 -1.55 -10.77 22.75
CA GLY A 91 -1.14 -10.27 24.06
C GLY A 91 -2.29 -9.65 24.84
N LEU A 92 -3.14 -8.90 24.16
CA LEU A 92 -4.32 -8.29 24.79
C LEU A 92 -5.29 -9.34 25.30
N LEU A 93 -5.57 -10.36 24.48
CA LEU A 93 -6.46 -11.45 24.90
C LEU A 93 -5.92 -12.17 26.10
N GLN A 94 -4.64 -12.47 26.08
CA GLN A 94 -3.98 -13.18 27.19
C GLN A 94 -4.07 -12.36 28.48
N SER A 95 -3.84 -11.06 28.35
CA SER A 95 -3.92 -10.15 29.49
C SER A 95 -5.32 -10.12 30.09
N TYR A 96 -6.34 -10.11 29.24
CA TYR A 96 -7.75 -10.13 29.66
C TYR A 96 -8.07 -11.41 30.43
N GLU A 97 -7.64 -12.55 29.90
CA GLU A 97 -7.89 -13.84 30.53
C GLU A 97 -7.24 -13.92 31.92
N GLU A 98 -6.05 -13.40 32.06
CA GLU A 98 -5.36 -13.37 33.35
C GLU A 98 -6.08 -12.47 34.35
N THR A 99 -6.63 -11.37 33.87
CA THR A 99 -7.38 -10.45 34.72
C THR A 99 -8.69 -11.07 35.20
N GLU A 100 -9.33 -11.81 34.30
CA GLU A 100 -10.59 -12.49 34.62
C GLU A 100 -10.39 -13.63 35.60
N GLY A 101 -9.32 -14.33 35.40
CA GLY A 101 -9.02 -15.50 36.22
C GLY A 101 -8.56 -15.13 37.58
#